data_7d2f1c3ab1a16aa85cfedc0ed0f802ca
#
_entry.id   7d2f1c3ab1a16aa85cfedc0ed0f802ca
#
_cell.length_a   1.000
_cell.length_b   1.000
_cell.length_c   1.000
_cell.angle_alpha   90.00
_cell.angle_beta   90.00
_cell.angle_gamma   90.00
#
_symmetry.space_group_name_H-M   'P 1'
#
loop_
_entity.id
_entity.type
_entity.pdbx_description
1 polymer ?
#
loop_
_entity_poly.entity_id
_entity_poly.type
_entity_poly.pdbx_seq_one_letter_code
_entity_poly.pdbx_strand_id
1 'polypeptide(L)'
;MSPLVQLLASAVALMMAMGIGRFALTPQLPQLIAEGQFDLTAAGLVAAANYLGYFIGAADAMFARRPNQVRLRLQGGLWLCVLLTLASWAADGFWSHLLLRFGTGVASAWVLVMITSLSQQIANASQRQRLGALVFAGPGVGIAVTGLLALAAHLLGLSSAALWLVYAVAALATLLAVRPWLPRALEPAVVPSSGQPGATRSVGIGRLALVYALYGVGYILPATFLSQMANQQFRGQWMADLFWPAFGVAAALGVVLVSARRSGRTSTWLTATLWLQGLGVLACLMGGGIGLALGVVLCGTPFLACMQLVMQRSRELAPHATQRNAGLLTACFALGQLSGPLLAALSNHYSGGLQPALVLAATGLGLAGLLVLTGAGKRQGCQVVGRVA
;
A
#
# COMPACT_ATOMS: atom_id res chain seq x y z
N MET A 1 -10.55 12.59 23.83
CA MET A 1 -9.35 12.85 22.98
C MET A 1 -9.78 13.62 21.74
N SER A 2 -9.00 14.60 21.28
CA SER A 2 -9.38 15.35 20.07
C SER A 2 -9.31 14.46 18.83
N PRO A 3 -10.26 14.60 17.87
CA PRO A 3 -10.25 13.84 16.62
C PRO A 3 -8.95 14.05 15.80
N LEU A 4 -8.36 15.23 15.87
CA LEU A 4 -7.11 15.54 15.18
C LEU A 4 -5.97 14.65 15.69
N VAL A 5 -5.81 14.53 17.01
CA VAL A 5 -4.75 13.71 17.63
C VAL A 5 -4.93 12.24 17.27
N GLN A 6 -6.16 11.72 17.27
CA GLN A 6 -6.44 10.35 16.85
C GLN A 6 -6.12 10.09 15.38
N LEU A 7 -6.42 11.04 14.48
CA LEU A 7 -6.09 10.91 13.05
C LEU A 7 -4.59 11.01 12.81
N LEU A 8 -3.88 11.89 13.52
CA LEU A 8 -2.41 11.96 13.46
C LEU A 8 -1.78 10.66 13.98
N ALA A 9 -2.22 10.15 15.14
CA ALA A 9 -1.75 8.86 15.66
C ALA A 9 -2.02 7.71 14.68
N SER A 10 -3.16 7.74 13.99
CA SER A 10 -3.50 6.78 12.93
C SER A 10 -2.52 6.86 11.76
N ALA A 11 -2.17 8.08 11.31
CA ALA A 11 -1.20 8.27 10.23
C ALA A 11 0.20 7.76 10.62
N VAL A 12 0.65 8.04 11.86
CA VAL A 12 1.94 7.57 12.38
C VAL A 12 1.93 6.05 12.60
N ALA A 13 0.82 5.47 13.03
CA ALA A 13 0.69 4.01 13.11
C ALA A 13 0.79 3.33 11.74
N LEU A 14 0.18 3.93 10.69
CA LEU A 14 0.35 3.45 9.31
C LEU A 14 1.76 3.68 8.78
N MET A 15 2.40 4.80 9.13
CA MET A 15 3.80 5.06 8.81
C MET A 15 4.69 3.93 9.32
N MET A 16 4.52 3.52 10.58
CA MET A 16 5.29 2.43 11.18
C MET A 16 4.95 1.07 10.54
N ALA A 17 3.67 0.69 10.51
CA ALA A 17 3.26 -0.64 10.08
C ALA A 17 3.52 -0.89 8.59
N MET A 18 3.29 0.12 7.76
CA MET A 18 3.51 0.01 6.32
C MET A 18 4.95 0.37 5.93
N GLY A 19 5.51 1.47 6.47
CA GLY A 19 6.88 1.87 6.17
C GLY A 19 7.89 0.85 6.69
N ILE A 20 7.93 0.63 8.00
CA ILE A 20 8.89 -0.28 8.62
C ILE A 20 8.44 -1.74 8.48
N GLY A 21 7.22 -2.07 8.92
CA GLY A 21 6.74 -3.45 8.91
C GLY A 21 6.72 -4.10 7.53
N ARG A 22 6.27 -3.36 6.50
CA ARG A 22 6.07 -3.93 5.16
C ARG A 22 7.17 -3.56 4.17
N PHE A 23 7.49 -2.28 4.02
CA PHE A 23 8.30 -1.77 2.92
C PHE A 23 9.80 -1.65 3.22
N ALA A 24 10.24 -1.90 4.47
CA ALA A 24 11.65 -1.81 4.84
C ALA A 24 12.55 -2.87 4.15
N LEU A 25 11.98 -3.95 3.62
CA LEU A 25 12.72 -4.93 2.84
C LEU A 25 13.30 -4.32 1.55
N THR A 26 12.51 -3.49 0.84
CA THR A 26 12.89 -2.98 -0.48
C THR A 26 14.24 -2.26 -0.50
N PRO A 27 14.52 -1.28 0.38
CA PRO A 27 15.83 -0.62 0.40
C PRO A 27 16.96 -1.50 0.92
N GLN A 28 16.66 -2.58 1.65
CA GLN A 28 17.67 -3.53 2.13
C GLN A 28 17.99 -4.64 1.12
N LEU A 29 17.16 -4.82 0.11
CA LEU A 29 17.27 -5.95 -0.81
C LEU A 29 18.66 -6.06 -1.48
N PRO A 30 19.24 -4.97 -2.01
CA PRO A 30 20.59 -5.03 -2.61
C PRO A 30 21.64 -5.48 -1.62
N GLN A 31 21.59 -5.02 -0.37
CA GLN A 31 22.54 -5.38 0.66
C GLN A 31 22.39 -6.83 1.13
N LEU A 32 21.15 -7.32 1.34
CA LEU A 32 20.89 -8.71 1.70
C LEU A 32 21.42 -9.69 0.64
N ILE A 33 21.27 -9.33 -0.65
CA ILE A 33 21.83 -10.11 -1.76
C ILE A 33 23.37 -10.06 -1.73
N ALA A 34 23.94 -8.90 -1.53
CA ALA A 34 25.41 -8.73 -1.45
C ALA A 34 26.03 -9.47 -0.25
N GLU A 35 25.32 -9.56 0.87
CA GLU A 35 25.71 -10.32 2.06
C GLU A 35 25.46 -11.84 1.90
N GLY A 36 24.93 -12.29 0.76
CA GLY A 36 24.73 -13.72 0.47
C GLY A 36 23.54 -14.37 1.21
N GLN A 37 22.64 -13.57 1.77
CA GLN A 37 21.47 -14.10 2.47
C GLN A 37 20.54 -14.90 1.53
N PHE A 38 20.44 -14.48 0.28
CA PHE A 38 19.70 -15.14 -0.80
C PHE A 38 19.99 -14.47 -2.15
N ASP A 39 19.69 -15.13 -3.25
CA ASP A 39 19.80 -14.59 -4.61
C ASP A 39 18.58 -13.72 -5.00
N LEU A 40 18.62 -13.12 -6.18
CA LEU A 40 17.54 -12.26 -6.69
C LEU A 40 16.21 -13.02 -6.87
N THR A 41 16.26 -14.31 -7.23
CA THR A 41 15.06 -15.15 -7.39
C THR A 41 14.41 -15.41 -6.04
N ALA A 42 15.19 -15.80 -5.05
CA ALA A 42 14.75 -15.99 -3.68
C ALA A 42 14.24 -14.68 -3.04
N ALA A 43 14.85 -13.54 -3.37
CA ALA A 43 14.37 -12.21 -2.97
C ALA A 43 12.94 -11.94 -3.47
N GLY A 44 12.63 -12.33 -4.70
CA GLY A 44 11.27 -12.28 -5.25
C GLY A 44 10.28 -13.13 -4.45
N LEU A 45 10.68 -14.35 -4.04
CA LEU A 45 9.84 -15.23 -3.21
C LEU A 45 9.63 -14.69 -1.79
N VAL A 46 10.66 -14.10 -1.19
CA VAL A 46 10.57 -13.43 0.11
C VAL A 46 9.60 -12.25 0.05
N ALA A 47 9.62 -11.46 -1.04
CA ALA A 47 8.65 -10.41 -1.28
C ALA A 47 7.24 -10.98 -1.50
N ALA A 48 7.10 -12.06 -2.27
CA ALA A 48 5.82 -12.73 -2.51
C ALA A 48 5.21 -13.27 -1.22
N ALA A 49 6.02 -13.80 -0.30
CA ALA A 49 5.56 -14.25 1.02
C ALA A 49 4.91 -13.09 1.82
N ASN A 50 5.48 -11.89 1.75
CA ASN A 50 4.85 -10.71 2.36
C ASN A 50 3.49 -10.39 1.73
N TYR A 51 3.36 -10.48 0.40
CA TYR A 51 2.08 -10.23 -0.28
C TYR A 51 1.04 -11.28 0.03
N LEU A 52 1.43 -12.55 0.14
CA LEU A 52 0.56 -13.64 0.57
C LEU A 52 0.07 -13.42 2.02
N GLY A 53 0.98 -13.08 2.92
CA GLY A 53 0.63 -12.73 4.29
C GLY A 53 -0.34 -11.54 4.35
N TYR A 54 -0.09 -10.53 3.54
CA TYR A 54 -0.95 -9.35 3.45
C TYR A 54 -2.35 -9.67 2.91
N PHE A 55 -2.45 -10.56 1.93
CA PHE A 55 -3.73 -11.08 1.45
C PHE A 55 -4.50 -11.79 2.55
N ILE A 56 -3.85 -12.73 3.26
CA ILE A 56 -4.48 -13.49 4.35
C ILE A 56 -4.90 -12.56 5.50
N GLY A 57 -4.03 -11.63 5.90
CA GLY A 57 -4.34 -10.65 6.93
C GLY A 57 -5.51 -9.73 6.57
N ALA A 58 -5.59 -9.28 5.31
CA ALA A 58 -6.69 -8.45 4.82
C ALA A 58 -8.00 -9.24 4.76
N ALA A 59 -7.96 -10.50 4.30
CA ALA A 59 -9.11 -11.39 4.27
C ALA A 59 -9.63 -11.67 5.70
N ASP A 60 -8.74 -11.97 6.65
CA ASP A 60 -9.09 -12.17 8.06
C ASP A 60 -9.70 -10.90 8.67
N ALA A 61 -9.16 -9.73 8.35
CA ALA A 61 -9.65 -8.45 8.85
C ALA A 61 -11.11 -8.15 8.45
N MET A 62 -11.62 -8.73 7.34
CA MET A 62 -13.02 -8.59 6.92
C MET A 62 -14.01 -9.15 7.94
N PHE A 63 -13.59 -10.14 8.72
CA PHE A 63 -14.44 -10.84 9.69
C PHE A 63 -14.39 -10.22 11.10
N ALA A 64 -13.60 -9.19 11.32
CA ALA A 64 -13.56 -8.48 12.60
C ALA A 64 -14.81 -7.62 12.79
N ARG A 65 -15.81 -8.15 13.49
CA ARG A 65 -17.12 -7.50 13.69
C ARG A 65 -17.28 -6.90 15.08
N ARG A 66 -16.60 -7.46 16.09
CA ARG A 66 -16.71 -7.04 17.49
C ARG A 66 -15.59 -6.05 17.85
N PRO A 67 -15.83 -5.06 18.75
CA PRO A 67 -14.81 -4.10 19.16
C PRO A 67 -13.52 -4.77 19.66
N ASN A 68 -13.63 -5.86 20.41
CA ASN A 68 -12.47 -6.62 20.90
C ASN A 68 -11.66 -7.25 19.76
N GLN A 69 -12.31 -7.72 18.68
CA GLN A 69 -11.65 -8.28 17.51
C GLN A 69 -10.89 -7.19 16.74
N VAL A 70 -11.49 -6.00 16.59
CA VAL A 70 -10.86 -4.83 15.97
C VAL A 70 -9.65 -4.39 16.77
N ARG A 71 -9.80 -4.29 18.10
CA ARG A 71 -8.72 -3.92 19.01
C ARG A 71 -7.58 -4.94 18.98
N LEU A 72 -7.89 -6.24 18.99
CA LEU A 72 -6.90 -7.32 18.95
C LEU A 72 -6.07 -7.24 17.67
N ARG A 73 -6.71 -7.09 16.50
CA ARG A 73 -6.01 -6.99 15.23
C ARG A 73 -5.19 -5.71 15.11
N LEU A 74 -5.71 -4.57 15.57
CA LEU A 74 -4.96 -3.33 15.53
C LEU A 74 -3.73 -3.39 16.43
N GLN A 75 -3.90 -3.71 17.72
CA GLN A 75 -2.79 -3.74 18.65
C GLN A 75 -1.85 -4.92 18.42
N GLY A 76 -2.41 -6.11 18.17
CA GLY A 76 -1.62 -7.29 17.81
C GLY A 76 -0.80 -7.08 16.54
N GLY A 77 -1.40 -6.48 15.50
CA GLY A 77 -0.69 -6.15 14.27
C GLY A 77 0.45 -5.16 14.49
N LEU A 78 0.24 -4.11 15.30
CA LEU A 78 1.28 -3.14 15.63
C LEU A 78 2.45 -3.79 16.39
N TRP A 79 2.16 -4.59 17.41
CA TRP A 79 3.19 -5.32 18.17
C TRP A 79 3.90 -6.36 17.31
N LEU A 80 3.17 -7.11 16.48
CA LEU A 80 3.78 -8.07 15.56
C LEU A 80 4.69 -7.40 14.54
N CYS A 81 4.35 -6.21 14.01
CA CYS A 81 5.26 -5.45 13.16
C CYS A 81 6.58 -5.15 13.88
N VAL A 82 6.55 -4.72 15.15
CA VAL A 82 7.76 -4.47 15.95
C VAL A 82 8.56 -5.75 16.18
N LEU A 83 7.90 -6.80 16.69
CA LEU A 83 8.56 -8.05 17.08
C LEU A 83 9.16 -8.78 15.87
N LEU A 84 8.44 -8.84 14.74
CA LEU A 84 8.94 -9.49 13.53
C LEU A 84 10.05 -8.67 12.85
N THR A 85 10.02 -7.34 12.97
CA THR A 85 11.13 -6.49 12.52
C THR A 85 12.36 -6.72 13.40
N LEU A 86 12.19 -6.82 14.73
CA LEU A 86 13.27 -7.15 15.64
C LEU A 86 13.82 -8.56 15.37
N ALA A 87 12.96 -9.55 15.16
CA ALA A 87 13.39 -10.91 14.81
C ALA A 87 14.18 -10.95 13.48
N SER A 88 13.95 -10.00 12.58
CA SER A 88 14.71 -9.89 11.33
C SER A 88 16.19 -9.53 11.54
N TRP A 89 16.56 -8.96 12.70
CA TRP A 89 17.95 -8.76 13.10
C TRP A 89 18.74 -10.07 13.23
N ALA A 90 18.09 -11.11 13.75
CA ALA A 90 18.71 -12.43 13.94
C ALA A 90 18.37 -13.40 12.80
N ALA A 91 17.72 -12.91 11.73
CA ALA A 91 17.37 -13.75 10.59
C ALA A 91 18.60 -14.07 9.75
N ASP A 92 18.74 -15.34 9.42
CA ASP A 92 19.79 -15.84 8.53
C ASP A 92 19.17 -16.75 7.46
N GLY A 93 19.57 -16.49 6.20
CA GLY A 93 19.15 -17.26 5.04
C GLY A 93 17.69 -17.06 4.62
N PHE A 94 17.35 -17.75 3.54
CA PHE A 94 16.08 -17.61 2.83
C PHE A 94 14.84 -17.89 3.69
N TRP A 95 14.81 -19.00 4.42
CA TRP A 95 13.60 -19.45 5.13
C TRP A 95 13.20 -18.54 6.28
N SER A 96 14.17 -18.02 7.03
CA SER A 96 13.91 -17.09 8.14
C SER A 96 13.30 -15.79 7.62
N HIS A 97 13.89 -15.20 6.57
CA HIS A 97 13.35 -14.00 5.94
C HIS A 97 11.96 -14.24 5.33
N LEU A 98 11.73 -15.38 4.69
CA LEU A 98 10.43 -15.71 4.11
C LEU A 98 9.32 -15.76 5.17
N LEU A 99 9.54 -16.46 6.29
CA LEU A 99 8.56 -16.59 7.37
C LEU A 99 8.29 -15.24 8.04
N LEU A 100 9.34 -14.46 8.33
CA LEU A 100 9.21 -13.15 8.94
C LEU A 100 8.47 -12.17 8.01
N ARG A 101 8.73 -12.21 6.71
CA ARG A 101 8.03 -11.36 5.73
C ARG A 101 6.56 -11.77 5.57
N PHE A 102 6.25 -13.04 5.59
CA PHE A 102 4.86 -13.50 5.65
C PHE A 102 4.13 -12.95 6.87
N GLY A 103 4.72 -13.08 8.05
CA GLY A 103 4.14 -12.57 9.31
C GLY A 103 3.95 -11.05 9.31
N THR A 104 4.94 -10.28 8.83
CA THR A 104 4.81 -8.82 8.70
C THR A 104 3.75 -8.41 7.68
N GLY A 105 3.54 -9.22 6.63
CA GLY A 105 2.43 -9.07 5.70
C GLY A 105 1.08 -9.13 6.42
N VAL A 106 0.82 -10.19 7.19
CA VAL A 106 -0.41 -10.35 7.99
C VAL A 106 -0.60 -9.17 8.94
N ALA A 107 0.44 -8.85 9.71
CA ALA A 107 0.40 -7.79 10.72
C ALA A 107 0.08 -6.42 10.12
N SER A 108 0.76 -6.04 9.03
CA SER A 108 0.55 -4.75 8.36
C SER A 108 -0.83 -4.63 7.71
N ALA A 109 -1.38 -5.74 7.20
CA ALA A 109 -2.75 -5.77 6.67
C ALA A 109 -3.79 -5.52 7.75
N TRP A 110 -3.65 -6.16 8.91
CA TRP A 110 -4.52 -5.91 10.06
C TRP A 110 -4.52 -4.42 10.43
N VAL A 111 -3.33 -3.83 10.58
CA VAL A 111 -3.20 -2.41 10.93
C VAL A 111 -3.86 -1.53 9.87
N LEU A 112 -3.57 -1.75 8.58
CA LEU A 112 -4.13 -0.93 7.51
C LEU A 112 -5.67 -0.98 7.50
N VAL A 113 -6.26 -2.17 7.53
CA VAL A 113 -7.72 -2.33 7.44
C VAL A 113 -8.41 -1.70 8.66
N MET A 114 -7.87 -1.95 9.87
CA MET A 114 -8.43 -1.40 11.10
C MET A 114 -8.29 0.13 11.15
N ILE A 115 -7.10 0.68 10.88
CA ILE A 115 -6.88 2.14 10.86
C ILE A 115 -7.72 2.81 9.78
N THR A 116 -7.83 2.23 8.59
CA THR A 116 -8.69 2.77 7.52
C THR A 116 -10.13 2.89 7.97
N SER A 117 -10.66 1.86 8.63
CA SER A 117 -12.04 1.88 9.14
C SER A 117 -12.23 2.90 10.27
N LEU A 118 -11.36 2.87 11.28
CA LEU A 118 -11.48 3.74 12.46
C LEU A 118 -11.24 5.21 12.12
N SER A 119 -10.23 5.52 11.32
CA SER A 119 -9.94 6.91 10.92
C SER A 119 -11.08 7.52 10.11
N GLN A 120 -11.78 6.71 9.30
CA GLN A 120 -12.95 7.19 8.56
C GLN A 120 -14.16 7.42 9.48
N GLN A 121 -14.38 6.58 10.47
CA GLN A 121 -15.43 6.80 11.47
C GLN A 121 -15.19 8.13 12.22
N ILE A 122 -13.96 8.38 12.67
CA ILE A 122 -13.58 9.62 13.33
C ILE A 122 -13.73 10.83 12.41
N ALA A 123 -13.28 10.70 11.16
CA ALA A 123 -13.36 11.78 10.17
C ALA A 123 -14.81 12.15 9.84
N ASN A 124 -15.71 11.16 9.74
CA ASN A 124 -17.13 11.38 9.49
C ASN A 124 -17.82 12.01 10.71
N ALA A 125 -17.59 11.48 11.92
CA ALA A 125 -18.18 12.00 13.15
C ALA A 125 -17.74 13.45 13.45
N SER A 126 -16.50 13.79 13.10
CA SER A 126 -15.94 15.15 13.31
C SER A 126 -16.08 16.07 12.09
N GLN A 127 -16.69 15.61 11.00
CA GLN A 127 -16.80 16.30 9.70
C GLN A 127 -15.44 16.72 9.11
N ARG A 128 -14.36 16.02 9.47
CA ARG A 128 -12.99 16.30 9.04
C ARG A 128 -12.50 15.32 7.97
N GLN A 129 -13.28 15.11 6.94
CA GLN A 129 -13.02 14.09 5.90
C GLN A 129 -11.65 14.24 5.21
N ARG A 130 -11.17 15.48 5.02
CA ARG A 130 -9.83 15.73 4.46
C ARG A 130 -8.72 15.20 5.37
N LEU A 131 -8.84 15.39 6.69
CA LEU A 131 -7.85 14.87 7.64
C LEU A 131 -7.86 13.34 7.68
N GLY A 132 -9.05 12.72 7.61
CA GLY A 132 -9.15 11.26 7.48
C GLY A 132 -8.51 10.72 6.19
N ALA A 133 -8.55 11.49 5.12
CA ALA A 133 -7.88 11.15 3.86
C ALA A 133 -6.35 11.27 3.98
N LEU A 134 -5.85 12.28 4.69
CA LEU A 134 -4.41 12.50 4.91
C LEU A 134 -3.74 11.38 5.73
N VAL A 135 -4.49 10.56 6.46
CA VAL A 135 -3.96 9.38 7.16
C VAL A 135 -3.23 8.45 6.19
N PHE A 136 -3.67 8.39 4.92
CA PHE A 136 -3.00 7.60 3.88
C PHE A 136 -1.64 8.13 3.43
N ALA A 137 -1.23 9.35 3.85
CA ALA A 137 0.13 9.83 3.62
C ALA A 137 1.15 9.15 4.53
N GLY A 138 0.71 8.60 5.67
CA GLY A 138 1.58 7.92 6.65
C GLY A 138 2.49 6.87 6.02
N PRO A 139 2.00 5.90 5.25
CA PRO A 139 2.85 4.93 4.57
C PRO A 139 3.93 5.54 3.68
N GLY A 140 3.62 6.62 2.96
CA GLY A 140 4.60 7.32 2.12
C GLY A 140 5.73 7.96 2.93
N VAL A 141 5.38 8.60 4.06
CA VAL A 141 6.38 9.11 5.01
C VAL A 141 7.23 7.95 5.57
N GLY A 142 6.60 6.81 5.88
CA GLY A 142 7.29 5.62 6.35
C GLY A 142 8.28 5.04 5.32
N ILE A 143 7.90 5.02 4.04
CA ILE A 143 8.80 4.63 2.93
C ILE A 143 9.99 5.59 2.85
N ALA A 144 9.73 6.91 2.94
CA ALA A 144 10.81 7.90 2.91
C ALA A 144 11.77 7.74 4.09
N VAL A 145 11.24 7.57 5.30
CA VAL A 145 12.04 7.37 6.52
C VAL A 145 12.89 6.09 6.42
N THR A 146 12.30 4.96 6.01
CA THR A 146 13.05 3.71 5.89
C THR A 146 14.15 3.81 4.83
N GLY A 147 13.90 4.49 3.73
CA GLY A 147 14.93 4.73 2.71
C GLY A 147 16.05 5.64 3.20
N LEU A 148 15.74 6.71 3.93
CA LEU A 148 16.77 7.59 4.52
C LEU A 148 17.59 6.86 5.59
N LEU A 149 16.98 5.99 6.39
CA LEU A 149 17.72 5.16 7.36
C LEU A 149 18.60 4.14 6.64
N ALA A 150 18.16 3.56 5.50
CA ALA A 150 18.98 2.67 4.69
C ALA A 150 20.17 3.42 4.06
N LEU A 151 19.95 4.61 3.51
CA LEU A 151 21.03 5.46 3.02
C LEU A 151 22.05 5.79 4.12
N ALA A 152 21.58 6.19 5.29
CA ALA A 152 22.47 6.48 6.42
C ALA A 152 23.27 5.23 6.85
N ALA A 153 22.63 4.06 6.89
CA ALA A 153 23.30 2.80 7.20
C ALA A 153 24.35 2.44 6.14
N HIS A 154 24.07 2.63 4.86
CA HIS A 154 25.01 2.42 3.78
C HIS A 154 26.24 3.33 3.94
N LEU A 155 26.02 4.64 4.18
CA LEU A 155 27.13 5.61 4.37
C LEU A 155 27.98 5.32 5.62
N LEU A 156 27.39 4.69 6.64
CA LEU A 156 28.06 4.28 7.87
C LEU A 156 28.65 2.86 7.80
N GLY A 157 28.49 2.15 6.68
CA GLY A 157 28.98 0.78 6.50
C GLY A 157 28.31 -0.24 7.42
N LEU A 158 27.05 -0.01 7.84
CA LEU A 158 26.31 -0.92 8.70
C LEU A 158 25.85 -2.15 7.91
N SER A 159 25.83 -3.32 8.57
CA SER A 159 25.26 -4.55 8.00
C SER A 159 23.73 -4.48 7.89
N SER A 160 23.15 -5.37 7.08
CA SER A 160 21.70 -5.52 6.99
C SER A 160 21.06 -5.86 8.35
N ALA A 161 21.72 -6.69 9.15
CA ALA A 161 21.30 -7.02 10.51
C ALA A 161 21.25 -5.76 11.41
N ALA A 162 22.29 -4.91 11.39
CA ALA A 162 22.29 -3.68 12.16
C ALA A 162 21.16 -2.74 11.73
N LEU A 163 20.86 -2.64 10.43
CA LEU A 163 19.76 -1.83 9.93
C LEU A 163 18.40 -2.38 10.36
N TRP A 164 18.22 -3.71 10.42
CA TRP A 164 17.00 -4.30 10.99
C TRP A 164 16.80 -3.90 12.46
N LEU A 165 17.88 -3.85 13.24
CA LEU A 165 17.81 -3.38 14.64
C LEU A 165 17.43 -1.90 14.72
N VAL A 166 17.99 -1.05 13.87
CA VAL A 166 17.61 0.38 13.77
C VAL A 166 16.13 0.52 13.47
N TYR A 167 15.62 -0.23 12.49
CA TYR A 167 14.18 -0.24 12.16
C TYR A 167 13.32 -0.73 13.33
N ALA A 168 13.74 -1.77 14.06
CA ALA A 168 13.00 -2.29 15.20
C ALA A 168 12.92 -1.27 16.34
N VAL A 169 14.03 -0.60 16.65
CA VAL A 169 14.07 0.47 17.67
C VAL A 169 13.17 1.64 17.25
N ALA A 170 13.24 2.07 15.98
CA ALA A 170 12.38 3.13 15.46
C ALA A 170 10.89 2.73 15.51
N ALA A 171 10.56 1.48 15.16
CA ALA A 171 9.21 0.96 15.23
C ALA A 171 8.69 0.91 16.69
N LEU A 172 9.50 0.42 17.62
CA LEU A 172 9.14 0.37 19.04
C LEU A 172 8.92 1.77 19.62
N ALA A 173 9.85 2.69 19.38
CA ALA A 173 9.73 4.08 19.84
C ALA A 173 8.45 4.73 19.28
N THR A 174 8.18 4.53 17.99
CA THR A 174 6.96 5.04 17.34
C THR A 174 5.70 4.45 17.96
N LEU A 175 5.66 3.12 18.17
CA LEU A 175 4.52 2.45 18.79
C LEU A 175 4.25 2.97 20.21
N LEU A 176 5.29 3.07 21.04
CA LEU A 176 5.14 3.57 22.41
C LEU A 176 4.65 5.01 22.45
N ALA A 177 5.14 5.86 21.54
CA ALA A 177 4.71 7.26 21.42
C ALA A 177 3.24 7.40 20.99
N VAL A 178 2.76 6.57 20.05
CA VAL A 178 1.40 6.74 19.50
C VAL A 178 0.32 5.92 20.21
N ARG A 179 0.71 4.84 20.89
CA ARG A 179 -0.24 3.92 21.52
C ARG A 179 -1.31 4.57 22.42
N PRO A 180 -0.98 5.56 23.27
CA PRO A 180 -1.98 6.22 24.10
C PRO A 180 -3.05 6.99 23.30
N TRP A 181 -2.69 7.42 22.09
CA TRP A 181 -3.47 8.29 21.23
C TRP A 181 -4.23 7.55 20.11
N LEU A 182 -4.00 6.24 19.98
CA LEU A 182 -4.69 5.42 18.98
C LEU A 182 -6.20 5.44 19.23
N PRO A 183 -7.00 5.44 18.15
CA PRO A 183 -8.44 5.36 18.27
C PRO A 183 -8.84 4.09 19.02
N ARG A 184 -9.70 4.25 20.00
CA ARG A 184 -10.38 3.11 20.62
C ARG A 184 -11.43 2.61 19.65
N ALA A 185 -11.65 1.30 19.58
CA ALA A 185 -12.73 0.74 18.78
C ALA A 185 -14.04 1.42 19.20
N LEU A 186 -14.61 2.21 18.29
CA LEU A 186 -15.94 2.74 18.50
C LEU A 186 -16.92 1.57 18.44
N GLU A 187 -17.97 1.63 19.25
CA GLU A 187 -19.06 0.65 19.14
C GLU A 187 -19.51 0.61 17.67
N PRO A 188 -19.75 -0.60 17.13
CA PRO A 188 -20.28 -0.69 15.78
C PRO A 188 -21.52 0.19 15.74
N ALA A 189 -21.54 1.18 14.86
CA ALA A 189 -22.79 1.90 14.62
C ALA A 189 -23.83 0.83 14.35
N VAL A 190 -24.87 0.78 15.18
CA VAL A 190 -26.03 -0.13 14.99
C VAL A 190 -26.61 0.24 13.64
N VAL A 191 -26.20 -0.49 12.61
CA VAL A 191 -26.75 -0.32 11.28
C VAL A 191 -28.12 -0.99 11.34
N PRO A 192 -29.21 -0.23 11.21
CA PRO A 192 -30.53 -0.84 11.04
C PRO A 192 -30.41 -1.79 9.84
N SER A 193 -30.73 -3.06 10.04
CA SER A 193 -30.71 -4.10 9.00
C SER A 193 -31.88 -3.97 8.03
N SER A 194 -32.22 -2.76 7.64
CA SER A 194 -33.30 -2.48 6.67
C SER A 194 -32.72 -2.27 5.29
N GLY A 195 -32.69 -3.34 4.51
CA GLY A 195 -32.47 -3.30 3.09
C GLY A 195 -31.43 -4.30 2.61
N GLN A 196 -31.86 -5.30 1.86
CA GLN A 196 -30.98 -6.15 1.06
C GLN A 196 -30.07 -5.26 0.20
N PRO A 197 -28.76 -5.54 0.10
CA PRO A 197 -27.90 -4.82 -0.84
C PRO A 197 -28.46 -5.02 -2.24
N GLY A 198 -29.00 -3.98 -2.85
CA GLY A 198 -29.50 -4.07 -4.22
C GLY A 198 -28.38 -4.60 -5.14
N ALA A 199 -28.72 -5.48 -6.07
CA ALA A 199 -27.77 -6.13 -6.98
C ALA A 199 -26.83 -5.13 -7.69
N THR A 200 -27.28 -3.92 -7.98
CA THR A 200 -26.49 -2.83 -8.57
C THR A 200 -25.36 -2.31 -7.68
N ARG A 201 -25.50 -2.39 -6.32
CA ARG A 201 -24.44 -1.99 -5.37
C ARG A 201 -23.35 -3.05 -5.30
N SER A 202 -23.69 -4.33 -5.36
CA SER A 202 -22.73 -5.43 -5.36
C SER A 202 -21.86 -5.42 -6.62
N VAL A 203 -22.44 -5.15 -7.79
CA VAL A 203 -21.72 -5.01 -9.07
C VAL A 203 -20.70 -3.86 -9.04
N GLY A 204 -21.05 -2.72 -8.40
CA GLY A 204 -20.15 -1.57 -8.27
C GLY A 204 -18.90 -1.89 -7.45
N ILE A 205 -19.05 -2.62 -6.33
CA ILE A 205 -17.93 -3.05 -5.48
C ILE A 205 -17.09 -4.13 -6.18
N GLY A 206 -17.72 -5.10 -6.86
CA GLY A 206 -16.98 -6.13 -7.61
C GLY A 206 -16.10 -5.52 -8.72
N ARG A 207 -16.64 -4.53 -9.47
CA ARG A 207 -15.83 -3.79 -10.45
C ARG A 207 -14.66 -3.05 -9.80
N LEU A 208 -14.91 -2.37 -8.68
CA LEU A 208 -13.86 -1.66 -7.95
C LEU A 208 -12.79 -2.62 -7.43
N ALA A 209 -13.18 -3.81 -7.00
CA ALA A 209 -12.26 -4.87 -6.58
C ALA A 209 -11.37 -5.34 -7.74
N LEU A 210 -11.94 -5.55 -8.94
CA LEU A 210 -11.16 -5.88 -10.14
C LEU A 210 -10.19 -4.75 -10.51
N VAL A 211 -10.65 -3.49 -10.52
CA VAL A 211 -9.79 -2.32 -10.76
C VAL A 211 -8.63 -2.29 -9.79
N TYR A 212 -8.89 -2.57 -8.52
CA TYR A 212 -7.86 -2.52 -7.49
C TYR A 212 -6.91 -3.73 -7.52
N ALA A 213 -7.37 -4.89 -7.99
CA ALA A 213 -6.51 -6.03 -8.29
C ALA A 213 -5.56 -5.72 -9.46
N LEU A 214 -6.08 -5.19 -10.57
CA LEU A 214 -5.26 -4.74 -11.71
C LEU A 214 -4.25 -3.66 -11.32
N TYR A 215 -4.65 -2.74 -10.45
CA TYR A 215 -3.74 -1.77 -9.88
C TYR A 215 -2.63 -2.43 -9.05
N GLY A 216 -2.96 -3.47 -8.27
CA GLY A 216 -1.98 -4.28 -7.53
C GLY A 216 -0.92 -4.90 -8.44
N VAL A 217 -1.33 -5.50 -9.56
CA VAL A 217 -0.42 -6.01 -10.62
C VAL A 217 0.45 -4.89 -11.16
N GLY A 218 -0.17 -3.75 -11.49
CA GLY A 218 0.49 -2.66 -12.22
C GLY A 218 1.61 -1.97 -11.44
N TYR A 219 1.41 -1.76 -10.13
CA TYR A 219 2.36 -0.98 -9.35
C TYR A 219 3.49 -1.82 -8.74
N ILE A 220 3.27 -3.15 -8.57
CA ILE A 220 4.13 -3.96 -7.72
C ILE A 220 5.54 -4.16 -8.31
N LEU A 221 5.66 -4.25 -9.62
CA LEU A 221 6.94 -4.44 -10.28
C LEU A 221 7.92 -3.30 -9.99
N PRO A 222 7.59 -2.01 -10.29
CA PRO A 222 8.47 -0.92 -9.91
C PRO A 222 8.64 -0.82 -8.39
N ALA A 223 7.60 -1.00 -7.59
CA ALA A 223 7.69 -0.87 -6.14
C ALA A 223 8.59 -1.94 -5.48
N THR A 224 8.69 -3.13 -6.05
CA THR A 224 9.54 -4.21 -5.52
C THR A 224 10.98 -4.07 -5.96
N PHE A 225 11.20 -3.76 -7.23
CA PHE A 225 12.52 -3.82 -7.85
C PHE A 225 13.18 -2.45 -8.05
N LEU A 226 12.54 -1.34 -7.63
CA LEU A 226 13.07 0.01 -7.83
C LEU A 226 14.49 0.18 -7.27
N SER A 227 14.71 -0.23 -6.02
CA SER A 227 16.03 -0.12 -5.39
C SER A 227 17.08 -0.98 -6.11
N GLN A 228 16.68 -2.18 -6.57
CA GLN A 228 17.58 -3.05 -7.34
C GLN A 228 17.87 -2.46 -8.72
N MET A 229 16.88 -1.92 -9.42
CA MET A 229 17.06 -1.24 -10.72
C MET A 229 17.97 -0.03 -10.57
N ALA A 230 17.78 0.78 -9.53
CA ALA A 230 18.61 1.93 -9.23
C ALA A 230 20.05 1.51 -8.94
N ASN A 231 20.25 0.45 -8.14
CA ASN A 231 21.57 -0.06 -7.80
C ASN A 231 22.31 -0.61 -9.04
N GLN A 232 21.62 -1.31 -9.94
CA GLN A 232 22.20 -1.76 -11.21
C GLN A 232 22.60 -0.57 -12.11
N GLN A 233 21.75 0.49 -12.16
CA GLN A 233 22.00 1.67 -12.99
C GLN A 233 23.17 2.52 -12.47
N PHE A 234 23.26 2.70 -11.15
CA PHE A 234 24.26 3.56 -10.49
C PHE A 234 25.42 2.77 -9.86
N ARG A 235 25.49 1.46 -10.09
CA ARG A 235 26.59 0.57 -9.69
C ARG A 235 27.04 0.73 -8.24
N GLY A 236 26.08 0.74 -7.30
CA GLY A 236 26.34 0.83 -5.87
C GLY A 236 26.74 2.23 -5.36
N GLN A 237 26.58 3.27 -6.18
CA GLN A 237 26.73 4.64 -5.69
C GLN A 237 25.57 5.01 -4.75
N TRP A 238 25.87 5.83 -3.73
CA TRP A 238 24.85 6.29 -2.75
C TRP A 238 23.61 6.95 -3.37
N MET A 239 23.74 7.47 -4.59
CA MET A 239 22.60 8.04 -5.34
C MET A 239 21.50 7.01 -5.61
N ALA A 240 21.83 5.72 -5.72
CA ALA A 240 20.84 4.66 -5.88
C ALA A 240 19.89 4.58 -4.70
N ASP A 241 20.38 4.85 -3.50
CA ASP A 241 19.58 4.79 -2.26
C ASP A 241 18.58 5.94 -2.12
N LEU A 242 18.73 7.02 -2.91
CA LEU A 242 17.77 8.13 -2.93
C LEU A 242 16.45 7.82 -3.64
N PHE A 243 16.41 6.82 -4.50
CA PHE A 243 15.21 6.49 -5.28
C PHE A 243 14.05 6.02 -4.40
N TRP A 244 14.35 5.25 -3.35
CA TRP A 244 13.32 4.79 -2.43
C TRP A 244 12.73 5.88 -1.54
N PRO A 245 13.52 6.74 -0.86
CA PRO A 245 12.99 7.92 -0.16
C PRO A 245 12.20 8.85 -1.07
N ALA A 246 12.69 9.10 -2.29
CA ALA A 246 12.00 9.95 -3.27
C ALA A 246 10.63 9.37 -3.66
N PHE A 247 10.53 8.04 -3.84
CA PHE A 247 9.27 7.35 -4.06
C PHE A 247 8.31 7.55 -2.89
N GLY A 248 8.79 7.44 -1.65
CA GLY A 248 8.00 7.67 -0.44
C GLY A 248 7.48 9.09 -0.33
N VAL A 249 8.33 10.09 -0.60
CA VAL A 249 7.94 11.51 -0.63
C VAL A 249 6.90 11.76 -1.72
N ALA A 250 7.12 11.27 -2.94
CA ALA A 250 6.16 11.38 -4.03
C ALA A 250 4.80 10.78 -3.65
N ALA A 251 4.80 9.60 -2.99
CA ALA A 251 3.59 8.93 -2.54
C ALA A 251 2.82 9.74 -1.49
N ALA A 252 3.51 10.32 -0.51
CA ALA A 252 2.89 11.18 0.49
C ALA A 252 2.32 12.47 -0.14
N LEU A 253 3.08 13.10 -1.03
CA LEU A 253 2.64 14.30 -1.77
C LEU A 253 1.40 14.00 -2.63
N GLY A 254 1.33 12.86 -3.28
CA GLY A 254 0.15 12.44 -4.06
C GLY A 254 -1.13 12.39 -3.22
N VAL A 255 -1.05 11.87 -1.99
CA VAL A 255 -2.18 11.89 -1.04
C VAL A 255 -2.57 13.31 -0.69
N VAL A 256 -1.60 14.19 -0.41
CA VAL A 256 -1.86 15.60 -0.09
C VAL A 256 -2.55 16.30 -1.26
N LEU A 257 -2.04 16.15 -2.48
CA LEU A 257 -2.60 16.75 -3.69
C LEU A 257 -4.06 16.31 -3.91
N VAL A 258 -4.32 14.99 -3.81
CA VAL A 258 -5.67 14.47 -3.97
C VAL A 258 -6.60 14.91 -2.82
N SER A 259 -6.09 15.04 -1.60
CA SER A 259 -6.88 15.52 -0.45
C SER A 259 -7.19 17.01 -0.52
N ALA A 260 -6.32 17.81 -1.13
CA ALA A 260 -6.48 19.25 -1.30
C ALA A 260 -7.49 19.63 -2.40
N ARG A 261 -7.90 18.68 -3.26
CA ARG A 261 -8.83 18.96 -4.35
C ARG A 261 -10.15 19.56 -3.85
N ARG A 262 -10.61 20.61 -4.52
CA ARG A 262 -11.88 21.30 -4.17
C ARG A 262 -13.09 20.77 -4.95
N SER A 263 -12.86 20.15 -6.10
CA SER A 263 -13.91 19.70 -7.02
C SER A 263 -13.48 18.46 -7.81
N GLY A 264 -14.42 17.87 -8.52
CA GLY A 264 -14.21 16.72 -9.38
C GLY A 264 -14.73 15.42 -8.79
N ARG A 265 -15.14 14.52 -9.68
CA ARG A 265 -15.66 13.19 -9.30
C ARG A 265 -14.51 12.29 -8.86
N THR A 266 -14.72 11.49 -7.81
CA THR A 266 -13.73 10.50 -7.35
C THR A 266 -13.30 9.56 -8.48
N SER A 267 -14.23 9.17 -9.38
CA SER A 267 -13.92 8.32 -10.53
C SER A 267 -12.93 8.97 -11.50
N THR A 268 -13.06 10.26 -11.79
CA THR A 268 -12.14 10.97 -12.69
C THR A 268 -10.72 11.01 -12.12
N TRP A 269 -10.57 11.34 -10.84
CA TRP A 269 -9.27 11.34 -10.17
C TRP A 269 -8.68 9.93 -10.06
N LEU A 270 -9.52 8.92 -9.80
CA LEU A 270 -9.08 7.53 -9.78
C LEU A 270 -8.57 7.09 -11.16
N THR A 271 -9.26 7.43 -12.24
CA THR A 271 -8.78 7.15 -13.60
C THR A 271 -7.45 7.86 -13.89
N ALA A 272 -7.35 9.15 -13.54
CA ALA A 272 -6.12 9.91 -13.75
C ALA A 272 -4.92 9.30 -12.99
N THR A 273 -5.12 8.87 -11.73
CA THR A 273 -4.05 8.22 -10.95
C THR A 273 -3.65 6.87 -11.54
N LEU A 274 -4.60 6.08 -12.04
CA LEU A 274 -4.30 4.79 -12.69
C LEU A 274 -3.49 4.98 -13.98
N TRP A 275 -3.85 5.94 -14.81
CA TRP A 275 -3.13 6.21 -16.06
C TRP A 275 -1.77 6.85 -15.80
N LEU A 276 -1.67 7.76 -14.82
CA LEU A 276 -0.38 8.33 -14.41
C LEU A 276 0.58 7.24 -13.93
N GLN A 277 0.07 6.28 -13.15
CA GLN A 277 0.83 5.09 -12.72
C GLN A 277 1.30 4.27 -13.94
N GLY A 278 0.43 4.04 -14.94
CA GLY A 278 0.77 3.33 -16.17
C GLY A 278 1.89 4.02 -16.94
N LEU A 279 1.83 5.34 -17.06
CA LEU A 279 2.90 6.14 -17.67
C LEU A 279 4.22 6.03 -16.89
N GLY A 280 4.14 5.99 -15.55
CA GLY A 280 5.32 5.79 -14.70
C GLY A 280 5.96 4.41 -14.91
N VAL A 281 5.15 3.36 -15.05
CA VAL A 281 5.65 2.00 -15.36
C VAL A 281 6.34 2.00 -16.75
N LEU A 282 5.75 2.66 -17.75
CA LEU A 282 6.36 2.80 -19.07
C LEU A 282 7.65 3.61 -19.03
N ALA A 283 7.74 4.65 -18.19
CA ALA A 283 8.96 5.43 -18.02
C ALA A 283 10.13 4.56 -17.50
N CYS A 284 9.87 3.56 -16.68
CA CYS A 284 10.90 2.60 -16.25
C CYS A 284 11.50 1.80 -17.43
N LEU A 285 10.77 1.66 -18.56
CA LEU A 285 11.28 1.00 -19.78
C LEU A 285 12.27 1.85 -20.57
N MET A 286 12.28 3.18 -20.36
CA MET A 286 13.22 4.06 -21.07
C MET A 286 14.67 3.82 -20.67
N GLY A 287 14.89 3.15 -19.53
CA GLY A 287 16.23 2.91 -18.99
C GLY A 287 16.91 4.20 -18.53
N GLY A 288 18.14 4.04 -17.99
CA GLY A 288 18.94 5.18 -17.53
C GLY A 288 18.38 5.89 -16.30
N GLY A 289 19.12 6.85 -15.78
CA GLY A 289 18.74 7.61 -14.59
C GLY A 289 17.48 8.45 -14.76
N ILE A 290 17.26 9.01 -15.96
CA ILE A 290 16.08 9.84 -16.26
C ILE A 290 14.81 8.97 -16.27
N GLY A 291 14.85 7.81 -16.92
CA GLY A 291 13.71 6.89 -16.95
C GLY A 291 13.32 6.41 -15.56
N LEU A 292 14.32 6.08 -14.73
CA LEU A 292 14.09 5.72 -13.31
C LEU A 292 13.53 6.89 -12.50
N ALA A 293 14.07 8.11 -12.65
CA ALA A 293 13.58 9.28 -11.92
C ALA A 293 12.12 9.61 -12.29
N LEU A 294 11.78 9.57 -13.58
CA LEU A 294 10.39 9.71 -14.04
C LEU A 294 9.51 8.58 -13.48
N GLY A 295 10.00 7.33 -13.51
CA GLY A 295 9.33 6.18 -12.91
C GLY A 295 9.02 6.39 -11.44
N VAL A 296 9.98 6.91 -10.65
CA VAL A 296 9.78 7.22 -9.22
C VAL A 296 8.66 8.23 -9.02
N VAL A 297 8.69 9.35 -9.75
CA VAL A 297 7.70 10.41 -9.60
C VAL A 297 6.32 9.96 -10.07
N LEU A 298 6.25 9.39 -11.28
CA LEU A 298 5.00 8.99 -11.92
C LEU A 298 4.39 7.71 -11.31
N CYS A 299 5.17 6.83 -10.70
CA CYS A 299 4.66 5.70 -9.94
C CYS A 299 4.41 6.07 -8.48
N GLY A 300 5.27 6.87 -7.85
CA GLY A 300 5.15 7.25 -6.45
C GLY A 300 3.92 8.13 -6.20
N THR A 301 3.78 9.23 -6.93
CA THR A 301 2.69 10.19 -6.72
C THR A 301 1.29 9.55 -6.75
N PRO A 302 0.90 8.70 -7.69
CA PRO A 302 -0.40 8.06 -7.69
C PRO A 302 -0.53 6.90 -6.70
N PHE A 303 0.57 6.35 -6.17
CA PHE A 303 0.54 5.13 -5.39
C PHE A 303 -0.47 5.16 -4.23
N LEU A 304 -0.26 5.97 -3.22
CA LEU A 304 -1.15 6.04 -2.06
C LEU A 304 -2.42 6.85 -2.36
N ALA A 305 -2.35 7.79 -3.30
CA ALA A 305 -3.50 8.54 -3.78
C ALA A 305 -4.56 7.63 -4.42
N CYS A 306 -4.16 6.63 -5.20
CA CYS A 306 -5.06 5.63 -5.76
C CYS A 306 -5.72 4.80 -4.65
N MET A 307 -4.95 4.33 -3.67
CA MET A 307 -5.49 3.61 -2.49
C MET A 307 -6.54 4.44 -1.75
N GLN A 308 -6.24 5.70 -1.47
CA GLN A 308 -7.18 6.64 -0.84
C GLN A 308 -8.47 6.80 -1.66
N LEU A 309 -8.35 7.00 -2.98
CA LEU A 309 -9.49 7.17 -3.89
C LEU A 309 -10.34 5.92 -4.01
N VAL A 310 -9.74 4.74 -4.05
CA VAL A 310 -10.44 3.45 -4.03
C VAL A 310 -11.25 3.30 -2.75
N MET A 311 -10.66 3.58 -1.60
CA MET A 311 -11.36 3.53 -0.31
C MET A 311 -12.47 4.59 -0.22
N GLN A 312 -12.25 5.79 -0.76
CA GLN A 312 -13.30 6.80 -0.88
C GLN A 312 -14.44 6.34 -1.80
N ARG A 313 -14.11 5.80 -2.98
CA ARG A 313 -15.12 5.29 -3.92
C ARG A 313 -15.92 4.14 -3.35
N SER A 314 -15.29 3.26 -2.60
CA SER A 314 -15.97 2.16 -1.88
C SER A 314 -17.03 2.68 -0.92
N ARG A 315 -16.74 3.74 -0.16
CA ARG A 315 -17.71 4.37 0.76
C ARG A 315 -18.87 5.03 0.02
N GLU A 316 -18.59 5.69 -1.11
CA GLU A 316 -19.66 6.26 -1.96
C GLU A 316 -20.60 5.19 -2.51
N LEU A 317 -20.09 3.97 -2.77
CA LEU A 317 -20.85 2.84 -3.28
C LEU A 317 -21.63 2.09 -2.18
N ALA A 318 -20.98 1.89 -1.00
CA ALA A 318 -21.53 1.09 0.08
C ALA A 318 -21.08 1.64 1.47
N PRO A 319 -21.68 2.73 1.96
CA PRO A 319 -21.26 3.41 3.18
C PRO A 319 -21.37 2.55 4.45
N HIS A 320 -22.32 1.60 4.46
CA HIS A 320 -22.59 0.76 5.63
C HIS A 320 -21.64 -0.45 5.78
N ALA A 321 -20.79 -0.74 4.80
CA ALA A 321 -19.91 -1.90 4.78
C ALA A 321 -18.41 -1.52 4.72
N THR A 322 -18.03 -0.38 5.31
CA THR A 322 -16.70 0.23 5.15
C THR A 322 -15.57 -0.72 5.49
N GLN A 323 -15.61 -1.39 6.65
CA GLN A 323 -14.55 -2.29 7.09
C GLN A 323 -14.47 -3.55 6.22
N ARG A 324 -15.61 -4.19 5.95
CA ARG A 324 -15.68 -5.37 5.09
C ARG A 324 -15.16 -5.07 3.69
N ASN A 325 -15.57 -3.95 3.11
CA ASN A 325 -15.13 -3.56 1.79
C ASN A 325 -13.66 -3.14 1.78
N ALA A 326 -13.15 -2.50 2.82
CA ALA A 326 -11.73 -2.21 2.96
C ALA A 326 -10.90 -3.49 2.96
N GLY A 327 -11.29 -4.50 3.74
CA GLY A 327 -10.66 -5.81 3.76
C GLY A 327 -10.72 -6.51 2.40
N LEU A 328 -11.91 -6.57 1.77
CA LEU A 328 -12.11 -7.17 0.44
C LEU A 328 -11.21 -6.52 -0.61
N LEU A 329 -11.26 -5.19 -0.71
CA LEU A 329 -10.47 -4.44 -1.68
C LEU A 329 -8.97 -4.62 -1.43
N THR A 330 -8.54 -4.57 -0.17
CA THR A 330 -7.13 -4.80 0.19
C THR A 330 -6.70 -6.24 -0.14
N ALA A 331 -7.56 -7.24 0.05
CA ALA A 331 -7.28 -8.62 -0.35
C ALA A 331 -7.15 -8.76 -1.87
N CYS A 332 -8.07 -8.15 -2.66
CA CYS A 332 -7.98 -8.15 -4.12
C CYS A 332 -6.71 -7.46 -4.62
N PHE A 333 -6.34 -6.34 -3.99
CA PHE A 333 -5.08 -5.64 -4.27
C PHE A 333 -3.86 -6.52 -3.96
N ALA A 334 -3.87 -7.23 -2.83
CA ALA A 334 -2.79 -8.14 -2.45
C ALA A 334 -2.65 -9.33 -3.40
N LEU A 335 -3.77 -9.86 -3.92
CA LEU A 335 -3.73 -10.88 -4.98
C LEU A 335 -3.07 -10.35 -6.25
N GLY A 336 -3.38 -9.10 -6.64
CA GLY A 336 -2.69 -8.45 -7.74
C GLY A 336 -1.19 -8.32 -7.48
N GLN A 337 -0.79 -7.93 -6.28
CA GLN A 337 0.64 -7.83 -5.92
C GLN A 337 1.36 -9.18 -5.94
N LEU A 338 0.70 -10.24 -5.49
CA LEU A 338 1.27 -11.60 -5.49
C LEU A 338 1.63 -12.09 -6.90
N SER A 339 0.93 -11.59 -7.93
CA SER A 339 1.25 -11.91 -9.33
C SER A 339 2.56 -11.27 -9.82
N GLY A 340 3.04 -10.19 -9.19
CA GLY A 340 4.22 -9.43 -9.64
C GLY A 340 5.50 -10.26 -9.71
N PRO A 341 5.94 -10.95 -8.63
CA PRO A 341 7.11 -11.82 -8.67
C PRO A 341 6.98 -12.95 -9.71
N LEU A 342 5.76 -13.51 -9.89
CA LEU A 342 5.51 -14.54 -10.91
C LEU A 342 5.67 -13.98 -12.32
N LEU A 343 5.12 -12.79 -12.57
CA LEU A 343 5.26 -12.08 -13.84
C LEU A 343 6.72 -11.70 -14.11
N ALA A 344 7.45 -11.26 -13.09
CA ALA A 344 8.87 -10.96 -13.21
C ALA A 344 9.69 -12.21 -13.55
N ALA A 345 9.43 -13.32 -12.87
CA ALA A 345 10.11 -14.60 -13.11
C ALA A 345 9.83 -15.14 -14.51
N LEU A 346 8.55 -15.16 -14.94
CA LEU A 346 8.16 -15.58 -16.28
C LEU A 346 8.78 -14.68 -17.35
N SER A 347 8.72 -13.36 -17.17
CA SER A 347 9.31 -12.40 -18.09
C SER A 347 10.82 -12.63 -18.23
N ASN A 348 11.52 -12.80 -17.11
CA ASN A 348 12.95 -13.04 -17.13
C ASN A 348 13.30 -14.40 -17.79
N HIS A 349 12.52 -15.44 -17.51
CA HIS A 349 12.73 -16.77 -18.10
C HIS A 349 12.59 -16.77 -19.62
N TYR A 350 11.56 -16.10 -20.18
CA TYR A 350 11.27 -16.14 -21.62
C TYR A 350 11.96 -15.04 -22.42
N SER A 351 12.27 -13.89 -21.81
CA SER A 351 12.82 -12.72 -22.54
C SER A 351 14.16 -12.21 -22.01
N GLY A 352 14.68 -12.80 -20.93
CA GLY A 352 15.91 -12.33 -20.30
C GLY A 352 15.79 -10.98 -19.56
N GLY A 353 14.56 -10.46 -19.36
CA GLY A 353 14.36 -9.16 -18.74
C GLY A 353 12.96 -8.91 -18.19
N LEU A 354 12.76 -7.74 -17.57
CA LEU A 354 11.47 -7.34 -16.98
C LEU A 354 10.53 -6.62 -17.97
N GLN A 355 10.99 -6.33 -19.19
CA GLN A 355 10.25 -5.49 -20.14
C GLN A 355 8.83 -5.99 -20.45
N PRO A 356 8.59 -7.28 -20.80
CA PRO A 356 7.24 -7.79 -21.05
C PRO A 356 6.32 -7.68 -19.82
N ALA A 357 6.85 -7.92 -18.63
CA ALA A 357 6.09 -7.81 -17.39
C ALA A 357 5.67 -6.33 -17.14
N LEU A 358 6.55 -5.36 -17.37
CA LEU A 358 6.25 -3.94 -17.25
C LEU A 358 5.21 -3.48 -18.25
N VAL A 359 5.28 -3.95 -19.52
CA VAL A 359 4.26 -3.64 -20.55
C VAL A 359 2.91 -4.20 -20.14
N LEU A 360 2.85 -5.45 -19.66
CA LEU A 360 1.61 -6.06 -19.18
C LEU A 360 1.03 -5.30 -17.98
N ALA A 361 1.89 -4.88 -17.05
CA ALA A 361 1.50 -4.06 -15.91
C ALA A 361 0.90 -2.71 -16.32
N ALA A 362 1.53 -2.00 -17.25
CA ALA A 362 1.04 -0.74 -17.79
C ALA A 362 -0.30 -0.91 -18.54
N THR A 363 -0.44 -1.98 -19.32
CA THR A 363 -1.70 -2.33 -20.00
C THR A 363 -2.82 -2.60 -18.99
N GLY A 364 -2.54 -3.35 -17.92
CA GLY A 364 -3.49 -3.60 -16.84
C GLY A 364 -3.97 -2.32 -16.17
N LEU A 365 -3.08 -1.35 -15.96
CA LEU A 365 -3.43 -0.01 -15.41
C LEU A 365 -4.28 0.80 -16.39
N GLY A 366 -3.98 0.73 -17.69
CA GLY A 366 -4.80 1.33 -18.74
C GLY A 366 -6.23 0.79 -18.73
N LEU A 367 -6.38 -0.55 -18.69
CA LEU A 367 -7.68 -1.23 -18.60
C LEU A 367 -8.42 -0.89 -17.29
N ALA A 368 -7.72 -0.83 -16.17
CA ALA A 368 -8.31 -0.43 -14.89
C ALA A 368 -8.92 0.97 -14.97
N GLY A 369 -8.22 1.93 -15.59
CA GLY A 369 -8.74 3.28 -15.81
C GLY A 369 -10.00 3.29 -16.69
N LEU A 370 -10.02 2.53 -17.79
CA LEU A 370 -11.20 2.37 -18.65
C LEU A 370 -12.38 1.76 -17.89
N LEU A 371 -12.17 0.75 -17.06
CA LEU A 371 -13.22 0.16 -16.23
C LEU A 371 -13.85 1.16 -15.26
N VAL A 372 -13.06 2.10 -14.73
CA VAL A 372 -13.59 3.17 -13.87
C VAL A 372 -14.49 4.12 -14.66
N LEU A 373 -14.07 4.53 -15.87
CA LEU A 373 -14.84 5.46 -16.74
C LEU A 373 -16.16 4.87 -17.18
N THR A 374 -16.17 3.65 -17.70
CA THR A 374 -17.38 2.97 -18.20
C THR A 374 -18.41 2.75 -17.08
N GLY A 375 -17.96 2.59 -15.83
CA GLY A 375 -18.83 2.48 -14.66
C GLY A 375 -19.47 3.80 -14.21
N ALA A 376 -18.88 4.92 -14.57
CA ALA A 376 -19.42 6.26 -14.25
C ALA A 376 -20.56 6.67 -15.20
N GLY A 377 -20.49 6.28 -16.48
CA GLY A 377 -21.46 6.66 -17.51
C GLY A 377 -22.85 6.04 -17.35
N LYS A 378 -22.94 4.78 -16.89
CA LYS A 378 -24.23 4.08 -16.72
C LYS A 378 -25.17 4.68 -15.66
N ARG A 379 -24.69 5.54 -14.76
CA ARG A 379 -25.54 6.22 -13.75
C ARG A 379 -26.18 7.51 -14.25
N GLN A 380 -25.66 8.15 -15.28
CA GLN A 380 -26.26 9.37 -15.83
C GLN A 380 -27.49 9.07 -16.71
N GLY A 381 -27.48 7.94 -17.42
CA GLY A 381 -28.63 7.52 -18.22
C GLY A 381 -29.86 7.16 -17.39
N CYS A 382 -29.68 6.63 -16.18
CA CYS A 382 -30.82 6.21 -15.32
C CYS A 382 -31.45 7.38 -14.52
N GLN A 383 -30.74 8.49 -14.32
CA GLN A 383 -31.27 9.69 -13.64
C GLN A 383 -31.98 10.65 -14.58
N VAL A 384 -31.69 10.60 -15.87
CA VAL A 384 -32.40 11.43 -16.89
C VAL A 384 -33.76 10.84 -17.26
N VAL A 385 -33.89 9.50 -17.27
CA VAL A 385 -35.17 8.82 -17.58
C VAL A 385 -36.18 8.91 -16.42
N GLY A 386 -35.75 9.11 -15.19
CA GLY A 386 -36.62 9.26 -14.01
C GLY A 386 -37.12 10.70 -13.74
N ARG A 387 -36.80 11.69 -14.60
CA ARG A 387 -37.30 13.07 -14.49
C ARG A 387 -38.27 13.47 -15.60
N VAL A 388 -38.65 12.54 -16.44
CA VAL A 388 -39.58 12.76 -17.56
C VAL A 388 -40.84 11.86 -17.46
N ALA A 389 -41.04 11.25 -16.29
CA ALA A 389 -42.29 10.52 -15.97
C ALA A 389 -43.00 11.14 -14.77
#